data_81d4e0a629242b0a4084297d6b8754e4
#
_entry.id   81d4e0a629242b0a4084297d6b8754e4
#
_cell.length_a   1.000
_cell.length_b   1.000
_cell.length_c   1.000
_cell.angle_alpha   90.00
_cell.angle_beta   90.00
_cell.angle_gamma   90.00
#
_symmetry.space_group_name_H-M   'P 1'
#
loop_
_entity.id
_entity.type
_entity.pdbx_description
1 polymer ?
#
loop_
_entity_poly.entity_id
_entity_poly.type
_entity_poly.pdbx_seq_one_letter_code
_entity_poly.pdbx_strand_id
1 'polypeptide(L)'
;SSAASDVYKRQNKAENMGTPAGDYSFYQLALVAGLQKDYDGKVALLNRLSGKYPNSPYAINALYEKGRSYVQTNNSRQAIAAFKELLDKYPESPVSRKAAAEIGLLYYQNDDYDRAIEAYKHVVTQYPGSEEARLAMRDLKSIYVDANRVDEFAELAAKVPGEIRFDASEQDSLTYIAAEKVYMKGDIAPAKASFIRYLQSYPNGAFSLNAHYYLCVIGKEQKDEEAVLEHAGKLLEYPDTPYSQEALIARAEILFNRKHFDQALTDYKQLKAKATTTERRQLAATGMLRSAAMMQDDVETIAAATDMLAEAKLTPELRNEALYFRAKAYLNQQADKKAMNDLQALAKDTRTLYGAEAKYLVALQLYKAHEYAAAEKEILNFIEQSTPHAYWLARSFILLSDVYVSMDKKLDARQYLLSLQQNYHADDDIEQMINERLEKLK
;
A
#
# COMPACT_ATOMS: atom_id res chain seq x y z
N SER A 1 42.75 -25.25 32.12
CA SER A 1 43.07 -26.59 31.57
C SER A 1 43.48 -27.60 32.66
N SER A 2 44.10 -27.21 33.78
CA SER A 2 44.55 -28.12 34.85
C SER A 2 43.37 -28.66 35.68
N ALA A 3 42.39 -27.82 36.05
CA ALA A 3 41.22 -28.23 36.84
C ALA A 3 40.33 -29.24 36.11
N ALA A 4 40.08 -29.08 34.79
CA ALA A 4 39.31 -30.01 33.96
C ALA A 4 40.06 -31.36 33.84
N SER A 5 41.40 -31.36 33.70
CA SER A 5 42.23 -32.56 33.66
C SER A 5 42.22 -33.31 35.00
N ASP A 6 42.25 -32.58 36.14
CA ASP A 6 42.18 -33.20 37.48
C ASP A 6 40.79 -33.76 37.78
N VAL A 7 39.71 -33.11 37.34
CA VAL A 7 38.34 -33.64 37.44
C VAL A 7 38.21 -34.90 36.59
N TYR A 8 38.76 -34.90 35.36
CA TYR A 8 38.75 -36.08 34.49
C TYR A 8 39.53 -37.28 35.05
N LYS A 9 40.72 -37.02 35.67
CA LYS A 9 41.50 -38.05 36.34
C LYS A 9 40.82 -38.62 37.59
N ARG A 10 40.14 -37.76 38.39
CA ARG A 10 39.38 -38.20 39.57
C ARG A 10 38.17 -39.03 39.16
N GLN A 11 37.56 -38.73 38.01
CA GLN A 11 36.45 -39.49 37.49
C GLN A 11 36.85 -40.89 37.02
N ASN A 12 37.93 -41.02 36.24
CA ASN A 12 38.43 -42.32 35.83
C ASN A 12 38.76 -43.22 37.07
N LYS A 13 39.22 -42.61 38.16
CA LYS A 13 39.45 -43.30 39.41
C LYS A 13 38.14 -43.70 40.12
N ALA A 14 37.11 -42.84 40.12
CA ALA A 14 35.79 -43.11 40.69
C ALA A 14 35.02 -44.17 39.88
N GLU A 15 35.10 -44.15 38.54
CA GLU A 15 34.50 -45.17 37.64
C GLU A 15 35.05 -46.58 37.91
N ASN A 16 36.35 -46.68 38.14
CA ASN A 16 37.02 -47.95 38.38
C ASN A 16 36.84 -48.51 39.81
N MET A 17 36.40 -47.68 40.76
CA MET A 17 36.21 -48.07 42.15
C MET A 17 34.77 -48.48 42.54
N GLY A 18 33.77 -48.32 41.62
CA GLY A 18 32.38 -48.65 41.91
C GLY A 18 31.77 -47.89 43.10
N THR A 19 32.28 -46.64 43.33
CA THR A 19 31.88 -45.84 44.47
C THR A 19 30.51 -45.19 44.28
N PRO A 20 29.74 -44.96 45.40
CA PRO A 20 28.43 -44.28 45.36
C PRO A 20 28.41 -42.86 44.74
N ALA A 21 29.57 -42.26 44.48
CA ALA A 21 29.72 -40.92 43.93
C ALA A 21 29.93 -40.88 42.39
N GLY A 22 29.80 -42.02 41.70
CA GLY A 22 30.05 -42.07 40.24
C GLY A 22 29.05 -41.26 39.42
N ASP A 23 27.79 -41.29 39.80
CA ASP A 23 26.72 -40.51 39.12
C ASP A 23 26.93 -38.97 39.30
N TYR A 24 27.27 -38.52 40.50
CA TYR A 24 27.61 -37.13 40.76
C TYR A 24 28.80 -36.66 39.88
N SER A 25 29.84 -37.53 39.79
CA SER A 25 31.02 -37.19 38.99
C SER A 25 30.69 -37.04 37.51
N PHE A 26 29.86 -37.89 36.92
CA PHE A 26 29.40 -37.75 35.53
C PHE A 26 28.59 -36.49 35.33
N TYR A 27 27.69 -36.15 36.27
CA TYR A 27 26.88 -34.95 36.18
C TYR A 27 27.74 -33.68 36.24
N GLN A 28 28.68 -33.61 37.19
CA GLN A 28 29.58 -32.45 37.31
C GLN A 28 30.47 -32.25 36.08
N LEU A 29 31.01 -33.32 35.51
CA LEU A 29 31.80 -33.26 34.28
C LEU A 29 30.98 -32.79 33.09
N ALA A 30 29.74 -33.27 33.00
CA ALA A 30 28.83 -32.77 31.96
C ALA A 30 28.58 -31.29 32.08
N LEU A 31 28.41 -30.77 33.32
CA LEU A 31 28.29 -29.31 33.50
C LEU A 31 29.57 -28.55 33.10
N VAL A 32 30.76 -29.10 33.46
CA VAL A 32 32.05 -28.52 33.04
C VAL A 32 32.20 -28.51 31.52
N ALA A 33 31.87 -29.64 30.84
CA ALA A 33 31.87 -29.68 29.37
C ALA A 33 30.96 -28.59 28.78
N GLY A 34 29.77 -28.38 29.34
CA GLY A 34 28.86 -27.32 28.94
C GLY A 34 29.45 -25.90 29.13
N LEU A 35 30.16 -25.65 30.22
CA LEU A 35 30.87 -24.37 30.42
C LEU A 35 31.98 -24.15 29.38
N GLN A 36 32.59 -25.23 28.91
CA GLN A 36 33.59 -25.21 27.83
C GLN A 36 32.96 -25.15 26.42
N LYS A 37 31.63 -25.16 26.32
CA LYS A 37 30.84 -25.24 25.09
C LYS A 37 31.03 -26.56 24.31
N ASP A 38 31.55 -27.60 24.96
CA ASP A 38 31.61 -28.96 24.43
C ASP A 38 30.25 -29.63 24.69
N TYR A 39 29.24 -29.31 23.89
CA TYR A 39 27.89 -29.81 24.06
C TYR A 39 27.76 -31.30 23.68
N ASP A 40 28.56 -31.76 22.72
CA ASP A 40 28.57 -33.20 22.35
C ASP A 40 29.19 -34.05 23.44
N GLY A 41 30.30 -33.61 24.01
CA GLY A 41 30.91 -34.23 25.20
C GLY A 41 29.96 -34.24 26.40
N LYS A 42 29.25 -33.09 26.62
CA LYS A 42 28.22 -32.99 27.66
C LYS A 42 27.13 -34.04 27.48
N VAL A 43 26.55 -34.15 26.26
CA VAL A 43 25.51 -35.14 25.96
C VAL A 43 26.02 -36.58 26.15
N ALA A 44 27.24 -36.88 25.71
CA ALA A 44 27.85 -38.22 25.91
C ALA A 44 27.97 -38.58 27.39
N LEU A 45 28.42 -37.65 28.23
CA LEU A 45 28.55 -37.83 29.68
C LEU A 45 27.16 -38.05 30.36
N LEU A 46 26.15 -37.26 29.96
CA LEU A 46 24.78 -37.38 30.46
C LEU A 46 24.14 -38.73 30.07
N ASN A 47 24.39 -39.20 28.84
CA ASN A 47 23.93 -40.51 28.38
C ASN A 47 24.61 -41.67 29.18
N ARG A 48 25.90 -41.54 29.49
CA ARG A 48 26.61 -42.50 30.34
C ARG A 48 26.05 -42.51 31.76
N LEU A 49 25.71 -41.35 32.34
CA LEU A 49 25.05 -41.22 33.62
C LEU A 49 23.73 -41.99 33.61
N SER A 50 22.84 -41.70 32.66
CA SER A 50 21.52 -42.33 32.55
C SER A 50 21.61 -43.86 32.34
N GLY A 51 22.60 -44.33 31.57
CA GLY A 51 22.82 -45.76 31.31
C GLY A 51 23.37 -46.53 32.50
N LYS A 52 24.35 -45.93 33.22
CA LYS A 52 24.99 -46.61 34.37
C LYS A 52 24.22 -46.43 35.68
N TYR A 53 23.52 -45.31 35.85
CA TYR A 53 22.83 -44.94 37.10
C TYR A 53 21.39 -44.48 36.81
N PRO A 54 20.51 -45.36 36.35
CA PRO A 54 19.14 -44.99 35.96
C PRO A 54 18.29 -44.45 37.12
N ASN A 55 18.63 -44.80 38.35
CA ASN A 55 17.96 -44.33 39.58
C ASN A 55 18.71 -43.19 40.27
N SER A 56 19.65 -42.55 39.61
CA SER A 56 20.40 -41.42 40.19
C SER A 56 19.47 -40.23 40.50
N PRO A 57 19.67 -39.55 41.64
CA PRO A 57 18.98 -38.29 41.94
C PRO A 57 19.27 -37.20 40.90
N TYR A 58 20.31 -37.35 40.08
CA TYR A 58 20.67 -36.42 38.99
C TYR A 58 20.00 -36.78 37.66
N ALA A 59 19.26 -37.88 37.52
CA ALA A 59 18.66 -38.36 36.29
C ALA A 59 17.68 -37.33 35.68
N ILE A 60 16.88 -36.66 36.51
CA ILE A 60 15.93 -35.63 36.11
C ILE A 60 16.69 -34.44 35.49
N ASN A 61 17.66 -33.91 36.23
CA ASN A 61 18.48 -32.77 35.75
C ASN A 61 19.32 -33.15 34.54
N ALA A 62 19.80 -34.40 34.47
CA ALA A 62 20.58 -34.89 33.33
C ALA A 62 19.77 -34.87 32.02
N LEU A 63 18.50 -35.29 32.05
CA LEU A 63 17.61 -35.24 30.89
C LEU A 63 17.32 -33.79 30.46
N TYR A 64 17.09 -32.89 31.42
CA TYR A 64 16.90 -31.49 31.15
C TYR A 64 18.15 -30.84 30.50
N GLU A 65 19.31 -31.06 31.12
CA GLU A 65 20.59 -30.55 30.61
C GLU A 65 20.98 -31.13 29.25
N LYS A 66 20.59 -32.39 28.95
CA LYS A 66 20.70 -32.99 27.63
C LYS A 66 19.85 -32.24 26.60
N GLY A 67 18.57 -31.97 26.91
CA GLY A 67 17.69 -31.13 26.06
C GLY A 67 18.28 -29.74 25.81
N ARG A 68 18.73 -29.06 26.87
CA ARG A 68 19.38 -27.75 26.78
C ARG A 68 20.64 -27.77 25.89
N SER A 69 21.42 -28.85 25.92
CA SER A 69 22.60 -28.99 25.07
C SER A 69 22.23 -29.07 23.59
N TYR A 70 21.16 -29.77 23.26
CA TYR A 70 20.63 -29.84 21.90
C TYR A 70 20.05 -28.49 21.44
N VAL A 71 19.45 -27.69 22.33
CA VAL A 71 19.05 -26.33 22.03
C VAL A 71 20.26 -25.49 21.63
N GLN A 72 21.36 -25.58 22.38
CA GLN A 72 22.59 -24.80 22.11
C GLN A 72 23.28 -25.19 20.79
N THR A 73 23.04 -26.41 20.30
CA THR A 73 23.54 -26.87 18.99
C THR A 73 22.51 -26.75 17.87
N ASN A 74 21.42 -26.00 18.08
CA ASN A 74 20.31 -25.82 17.13
C ASN A 74 19.68 -27.15 16.66
N ASN A 75 19.71 -28.17 17.49
CA ASN A 75 19.10 -29.47 17.19
C ASN A 75 17.73 -29.61 17.88
N SER A 76 16.76 -28.84 17.39
CA SER A 76 15.42 -28.75 17.96
C SER A 76 14.74 -30.13 18.08
N ARG A 77 14.93 -31.02 17.10
CA ARG A 77 14.32 -32.35 17.11
C ARG A 77 14.79 -33.20 18.30
N GLN A 78 16.10 -33.24 18.55
CA GLN A 78 16.68 -34.01 19.64
C GLN A 78 16.40 -33.35 21.00
N ALA A 79 16.38 -32.01 21.04
CA ALA A 79 16.00 -31.26 22.23
C ALA A 79 14.55 -31.62 22.68
N ILE A 80 13.60 -31.56 21.75
CA ILE A 80 12.19 -31.90 22.01
C ILE A 80 12.08 -33.37 22.47
N ALA A 81 12.82 -34.30 21.85
CA ALA A 81 12.79 -35.69 22.24
C ALA A 81 13.30 -35.90 23.69
N ALA A 82 14.40 -35.21 24.07
CA ALA A 82 14.95 -35.27 25.41
C ALA A 82 14.00 -34.66 26.46
N PHE A 83 13.36 -33.53 26.13
CA PHE A 83 12.37 -32.92 27.02
C PHE A 83 11.10 -33.76 27.16
N LYS A 84 10.61 -34.37 26.07
CA LYS A 84 9.48 -35.31 26.14
C LYS A 84 9.81 -36.54 27.00
N GLU A 85 11.00 -37.12 26.86
CA GLU A 85 11.45 -38.20 27.71
C GLU A 85 11.42 -37.83 29.21
N LEU A 86 11.80 -36.59 29.53
CA LEU A 86 11.74 -36.05 30.88
C LEU A 86 10.29 -35.94 31.39
N LEU A 87 9.38 -35.39 30.56
CA LEU A 87 7.95 -35.29 30.91
C LEU A 87 7.30 -36.68 31.16
N ASP A 88 7.61 -37.63 30.29
CA ASP A 88 7.04 -38.99 30.37
C ASP A 88 7.51 -39.74 31.64
N LYS A 89 8.79 -39.59 31.99
CA LYS A 89 9.38 -40.28 33.13
C LYS A 89 9.13 -39.61 34.50
N TYR A 90 9.05 -38.27 34.49
CA TYR A 90 9.01 -37.48 35.73
C TYR A 90 7.98 -36.34 35.66
N PRO A 91 6.69 -36.64 35.38
CA PRO A 91 5.69 -35.59 35.09
C PRO A 91 5.51 -34.57 36.22
N GLU A 92 5.65 -35.01 37.48
CA GLU A 92 5.44 -34.16 38.67
C GLU A 92 6.67 -33.28 39.03
N SER A 93 7.78 -33.44 38.32
CA SER A 93 9.01 -32.71 38.65
C SER A 93 8.89 -31.21 38.28
N PRO A 94 9.34 -30.29 39.16
CA PRO A 94 9.46 -28.88 38.78
C PRO A 94 10.32 -28.63 37.52
N VAL A 95 11.29 -29.51 37.26
CA VAL A 95 12.14 -29.44 36.07
C VAL A 95 11.34 -29.79 34.80
N SER A 96 10.37 -30.70 34.92
CA SER A 96 9.47 -31.08 33.82
C SER A 96 8.59 -29.93 33.37
N ARG A 97 8.13 -29.06 34.28
CA ARG A 97 7.41 -27.83 33.89
C ARG A 97 8.26 -26.93 33.00
N LYS A 98 9.54 -26.74 33.34
CA LYS A 98 10.49 -26.00 32.52
C LYS A 98 10.70 -26.63 31.14
N ALA A 99 10.86 -27.96 31.11
CA ALA A 99 11.00 -28.72 29.88
C ALA A 99 9.77 -28.59 28.97
N ALA A 100 8.57 -28.60 29.52
CA ALA A 100 7.33 -28.41 28.80
C ALA A 100 7.25 -27.03 28.14
N ALA A 101 7.67 -25.98 28.87
CA ALA A 101 7.74 -24.64 28.31
C ALA A 101 8.80 -24.50 27.17
N GLU A 102 9.97 -25.17 27.37
CA GLU A 102 11.03 -25.19 26.32
C GLU A 102 10.55 -25.91 25.04
N ILE A 103 9.73 -26.93 25.10
CA ILE A 103 9.13 -27.60 23.95
C ILE A 103 8.25 -26.57 23.17
N GLY A 104 7.42 -25.83 23.89
CA GLY A 104 6.58 -24.78 23.29
C GLY A 104 7.41 -23.73 22.56
N LEU A 105 8.47 -23.26 23.21
CA LEU A 105 9.39 -22.27 22.62
C LEU A 105 10.10 -22.81 21.37
N LEU A 106 10.53 -24.05 21.37
CA LEU A 106 11.19 -24.67 20.22
C LEU A 106 10.27 -24.83 19.02
N TYR A 107 9.01 -25.16 19.23
CA TYR A 107 8.03 -25.18 18.15
C TYR A 107 7.76 -23.78 17.61
N TYR A 108 7.62 -22.79 18.49
CA TYR A 108 7.41 -21.41 18.08
C TYR A 108 8.59 -20.84 17.27
N GLN A 109 9.83 -21.12 17.69
CA GLN A 109 11.03 -20.69 16.96
C GLN A 109 11.19 -21.32 15.56
N ASN A 110 10.48 -22.44 15.33
CA ASN A 110 10.43 -23.09 14.02
C ASN A 110 9.14 -22.75 13.24
N ASP A 111 8.43 -21.68 13.61
CA ASP A 111 7.18 -21.22 13.00
C ASP A 111 6.05 -22.28 13.02
N ASP A 112 6.16 -23.28 13.90
CA ASP A 112 5.16 -24.33 14.07
C ASP A 112 4.16 -23.91 15.16
N TYR A 113 3.31 -22.95 14.79
CA TYR A 113 2.38 -22.33 15.73
C TYR A 113 1.39 -23.31 16.33
N ASP A 114 0.90 -24.28 15.58
CA ASP A 114 -0.05 -25.26 16.09
C ASP A 114 0.54 -26.11 17.20
N ARG A 115 1.73 -26.67 16.98
CA ARG A 115 2.41 -27.47 18.01
C ARG A 115 2.91 -26.64 19.19
N ALA A 116 3.29 -25.36 18.94
CA ALA A 116 3.64 -24.44 20.00
C ALA A 116 2.43 -24.15 20.91
N ILE A 117 1.27 -23.87 20.31
CA ILE A 117 0.00 -23.63 21.02
C ILE A 117 -0.36 -24.86 21.89
N GLU A 118 -0.33 -26.06 21.31
CA GLU A 118 -0.66 -27.27 22.04
C GLU A 118 0.31 -27.51 23.21
N ALA A 119 1.62 -27.31 23.00
CA ALA A 119 2.62 -27.48 24.05
C ALA A 119 2.43 -26.48 25.19
N TYR A 120 2.20 -25.21 24.88
CA TYR A 120 1.97 -24.21 25.92
C TYR A 120 0.59 -24.36 26.60
N LYS A 121 -0.47 -24.75 25.88
CA LYS A 121 -1.75 -25.15 26.51
C LYS A 121 -1.57 -26.26 27.52
N HIS A 122 -0.76 -27.27 27.18
CA HIS A 122 -0.42 -28.33 28.11
C HIS A 122 0.22 -27.77 29.38
N VAL A 123 1.18 -26.85 29.29
CA VAL A 123 1.78 -26.18 30.46
C VAL A 123 0.74 -25.50 31.34
N VAL A 124 -0.15 -24.72 30.72
CA VAL A 124 -1.19 -23.96 31.43
C VAL A 124 -2.20 -24.88 32.15
N THR A 125 -2.58 -25.98 31.50
CA THR A 125 -3.60 -26.91 32.03
C THR A 125 -3.05 -27.89 33.06
N GLN A 126 -1.82 -28.34 32.89
CA GLN A 126 -1.22 -29.33 33.80
C GLN A 126 -0.58 -28.68 35.03
N TYR A 127 -0.14 -27.43 34.92
CA TYR A 127 0.59 -26.72 35.97
C TYR A 127 -0.04 -25.38 36.34
N PRO A 128 -1.36 -25.33 36.60
CA PRO A 128 -2.07 -24.07 36.85
C PRO A 128 -1.47 -23.32 38.07
N GLY A 129 -1.40 -22.01 38.01
CA GLY A 129 -0.84 -21.16 39.06
C GLY A 129 0.67 -21.15 39.17
N SER A 130 1.39 -21.94 38.36
CA SER A 130 2.85 -21.92 38.33
C SER A 130 3.38 -20.71 37.59
N GLU A 131 4.65 -20.37 37.82
CA GLU A 131 5.33 -19.32 37.05
C GLU A 131 5.41 -19.67 35.56
N GLU A 132 5.67 -20.96 35.27
CA GLU A 132 5.71 -21.50 33.93
C GLU A 132 4.36 -21.32 33.19
N ALA A 133 3.24 -21.54 33.88
CA ALA A 133 1.90 -21.35 33.31
C ALA A 133 1.63 -19.86 32.98
N ARG A 134 2.02 -18.93 33.86
CA ARG A 134 1.90 -17.48 33.60
C ARG A 134 2.76 -17.05 32.43
N LEU A 135 3.99 -17.54 32.34
CA LEU A 135 4.86 -17.29 31.21
C LEU A 135 4.29 -17.90 29.91
N ALA A 136 3.80 -19.15 29.99
CA ALA A 136 3.16 -19.80 28.84
C ALA A 136 1.92 -19.05 28.33
N MET A 137 1.10 -18.49 29.21
CA MET A 137 -0.05 -17.65 28.78
C MET A 137 0.39 -16.38 28.08
N ARG A 138 1.48 -15.74 28.52
CA ARG A 138 2.05 -14.57 27.85
C ARG A 138 2.58 -14.93 26.46
N ASP A 139 3.29 -16.05 26.35
CA ASP A 139 3.86 -16.52 25.09
C ASP A 139 2.74 -16.97 24.13
N LEU A 140 1.71 -17.67 24.62
CA LEU A 140 0.49 -18.01 23.87
C LEU A 140 -0.16 -16.76 23.26
N LYS A 141 -0.29 -15.68 24.02
CA LYS A 141 -0.84 -14.43 23.49
C LYS A 141 -0.06 -13.95 22.26
N SER A 142 1.27 -13.97 22.32
CA SER A 142 2.12 -13.58 21.19
C SER A 142 1.98 -14.54 20.01
N ILE A 143 1.95 -15.83 20.25
CA ILE A 143 1.82 -16.87 19.22
C ILE A 143 0.47 -16.77 18.51
N TYR A 144 -0.61 -16.56 19.25
CA TYR A 144 -1.94 -16.41 18.65
C TYR A 144 -2.08 -15.12 17.82
N VAL A 145 -1.37 -14.05 18.20
CA VAL A 145 -1.26 -12.84 17.36
C VAL A 145 -0.49 -13.14 16.07
N ASP A 146 0.65 -13.83 16.18
CA ASP A 146 1.47 -14.19 15.01
C ASP A 146 0.79 -15.18 14.06
N ALA A 147 -0.04 -16.07 14.64
CA ALA A 147 -0.90 -17.00 13.90
C ALA A 147 -2.20 -16.34 13.36
N ASN A 148 -2.48 -15.10 13.69
CA ASN A 148 -3.73 -14.40 13.36
C ASN A 148 -5.01 -15.11 13.90
N ARG A 149 -4.94 -15.59 15.14
CA ARG A 149 -5.97 -16.40 15.82
C ARG A 149 -6.32 -15.84 17.21
N VAL A 150 -6.43 -14.52 17.33
CA VAL A 150 -6.62 -13.80 18.61
C VAL A 150 -7.92 -14.22 19.32
N ASP A 151 -8.97 -14.54 18.55
CA ASP A 151 -10.26 -14.99 19.13
C ASP A 151 -10.10 -16.31 19.92
N GLU A 152 -9.28 -17.22 19.43
CA GLU A 152 -8.99 -18.47 20.14
C GLU A 152 -8.21 -18.23 21.44
N PHE A 153 -7.34 -17.22 21.47
CA PHE A 153 -6.68 -16.79 22.69
C PHE A 153 -7.68 -16.22 23.71
N ALA A 154 -8.63 -15.41 23.24
CA ALA A 154 -9.69 -14.88 24.11
C ALA A 154 -10.52 -15.98 24.77
N GLU A 155 -10.89 -17.02 24.00
CA GLU A 155 -11.58 -18.19 24.52
C GLU A 155 -10.74 -18.97 25.56
N LEU A 156 -9.44 -19.09 25.32
CA LEU A 156 -8.53 -19.74 26.24
C LEU A 156 -8.40 -18.93 27.54
N ALA A 157 -8.18 -17.64 27.44
CA ALA A 157 -8.04 -16.73 28.58
C ALA A 157 -9.30 -16.72 29.47
N ALA A 158 -10.49 -16.85 28.86
CA ALA A 158 -11.75 -16.96 29.59
C ALA A 158 -11.87 -18.30 30.39
N LYS A 159 -11.25 -19.39 29.91
CA LYS A 159 -11.27 -20.72 30.54
C LYS A 159 -10.22 -20.88 31.65
N VAL A 160 -9.21 -20.01 31.69
CA VAL A 160 -8.11 -20.05 32.67
C VAL A 160 -8.09 -18.77 33.50
N PRO A 161 -9.07 -18.56 34.37
CA PRO A 161 -9.21 -17.33 35.14
C PRO A 161 -8.05 -17.13 36.11
N GLY A 162 -7.56 -15.91 36.20
CA GLY A 162 -6.52 -15.52 37.17
C GLY A 162 -5.08 -15.57 36.64
N GLU A 163 -4.83 -16.19 35.48
CA GLU A 163 -3.49 -16.24 34.89
C GLU A 163 -3.13 -15.01 34.11
N ILE A 164 -4.11 -14.43 33.36
CA ILE A 164 -3.93 -13.20 32.60
C ILE A 164 -5.25 -12.43 32.50
N ARG A 165 -5.17 -11.10 32.55
CA ARG A 165 -6.30 -10.26 32.14
C ARG A 165 -6.26 -10.08 30.64
N PHE A 166 -7.42 -10.28 30.01
CA PHE A 166 -7.59 -10.07 28.57
C PHE A 166 -8.99 -9.47 28.35
N ASP A 167 -9.03 -8.17 28.19
CA ASP A 167 -10.28 -7.44 28.02
C ASP A 167 -10.61 -7.14 26.56
N ALA A 168 -11.82 -6.62 26.32
CA ALA A 168 -12.29 -6.35 24.96
C ALA A 168 -11.44 -5.30 24.23
N SER A 169 -10.85 -4.33 24.93
CA SER A 169 -10.00 -3.31 24.33
C SER A 169 -8.65 -3.91 23.89
N GLU A 170 -8.10 -4.81 24.70
CA GLU A 170 -6.87 -5.52 24.32
C GLU A 170 -7.14 -6.48 23.18
N GLN A 171 -8.28 -7.16 23.15
CA GLN A 171 -8.69 -8.04 22.07
C GLN A 171 -8.86 -7.26 20.75
N ASP A 172 -9.54 -6.11 20.76
CA ASP A 172 -9.65 -5.21 19.62
C ASP A 172 -8.26 -4.87 19.05
N SER A 173 -7.37 -4.37 19.92
CA SER A 173 -6.02 -3.96 19.52
C SER A 173 -5.20 -5.11 18.93
N LEU A 174 -5.21 -6.26 19.57
CA LEU A 174 -4.42 -7.42 19.12
C LEU A 174 -4.98 -8.05 17.85
N THR A 175 -6.30 -8.02 17.63
CA THR A 175 -6.92 -8.49 16.40
C THR A 175 -6.51 -7.63 15.21
N TYR A 176 -6.45 -6.30 15.40
CA TYR A 176 -5.92 -5.40 14.39
C TYR A 176 -4.42 -5.65 14.13
N ILE A 177 -3.59 -5.74 15.19
CA ILE A 177 -2.15 -5.98 15.07
C ILE A 177 -1.87 -7.30 14.35
N ALA A 178 -2.66 -8.34 14.61
CA ALA A 178 -2.53 -9.61 13.91
C ALA A 178 -2.78 -9.46 12.39
N ALA A 179 -3.83 -8.75 12.00
CA ALA A 179 -4.12 -8.46 10.60
C ALA A 179 -3.01 -7.63 9.92
N GLU A 180 -2.50 -6.61 10.63
CA GLU A 180 -1.40 -5.77 10.15
C GLU A 180 -0.10 -6.55 9.95
N LYS A 181 0.23 -7.47 10.87
CA LYS A 181 1.39 -8.38 10.72
C LYS A 181 1.28 -9.26 9.48
N VAL A 182 0.09 -9.77 9.16
CA VAL A 182 -0.14 -10.53 7.91
C VAL A 182 0.13 -9.67 6.69
N TYR A 183 -0.34 -8.41 6.70
CA TYR A 183 -0.08 -7.47 5.62
C TYR A 183 1.42 -7.17 5.46
N MET A 184 2.13 -6.93 6.56
CA MET A 184 3.57 -6.62 6.56
C MET A 184 4.44 -7.80 6.08
N LYS A 185 3.94 -9.04 6.18
CA LYS A 185 4.59 -10.23 5.58
C LYS A 185 4.42 -10.30 4.06
N GLY A 186 3.56 -9.46 3.47
CA GLY A 186 3.24 -9.46 2.05
C GLY A 186 2.12 -10.42 1.65
N ASP A 187 1.45 -11.03 2.61
CA ASP A 187 0.34 -11.96 2.37
C ASP A 187 -0.98 -11.21 2.15
N ILE A 188 -1.11 -10.56 0.99
CA ILE A 188 -2.18 -9.58 0.72
C ILE A 188 -3.59 -10.16 0.81
N ALA A 189 -3.86 -11.35 0.26
CA ALA A 189 -5.20 -11.95 0.29
C ALA A 189 -5.61 -12.37 1.72
N PRO A 190 -4.77 -13.05 2.53
CA PRO A 190 -5.04 -13.27 3.95
C PRO A 190 -5.17 -11.98 4.76
N ALA A 191 -4.37 -10.95 4.47
CA ALA A 191 -4.47 -9.66 5.14
C ALA A 191 -5.82 -8.98 4.87
N LYS A 192 -6.28 -8.94 3.61
CA LYS A 192 -7.61 -8.43 3.23
C LYS A 192 -8.71 -9.12 4.05
N ALA A 193 -8.68 -10.46 4.09
CA ALA A 193 -9.66 -11.23 4.85
C ALA A 193 -9.61 -10.90 6.36
N SER A 194 -8.41 -10.69 6.91
CA SER A 194 -8.21 -10.38 8.33
C SER A 194 -8.72 -8.98 8.70
N PHE A 195 -8.47 -7.96 7.87
CA PHE A 195 -9.02 -6.62 8.09
C PHE A 195 -10.55 -6.60 7.96
N ILE A 196 -11.12 -7.35 7.01
CA ILE A 196 -12.58 -7.48 6.89
C ILE A 196 -13.16 -8.13 8.15
N ARG A 197 -12.57 -9.23 8.64
CA ARG A 197 -12.99 -9.89 9.87
C ARG A 197 -12.86 -8.95 11.08
N TYR A 198 -11.77 -8.18 11.15
CA TYR A 198 -11.59 -7.16 12.18
C TYR A 198 -12.76 -6.16 12.19
N LEU A 199 -13.11 -5.59 11.04
CA LEU A 199 -14.20 -4.62 10.93
C LEU A 199 -15.58 -5.23 11.22
N GLN A 200 -15.77 -6.53 10.94
CA GLN A 200 -17.00 -7.24 11.32
C GLN A 200 -17.14 -7.37 12.84
N SER A 201 -16.04 -7.67 13.53
CA SER A 201 -16.02 -7.83 14.98
C SER A 201 -15.99 -6.48 15.72
N TYR A 202 -15.31 -5.50 15.16
CA TYR A 202 -15.06 -4.19 15.76
C TYR A 202 -15.35 -3.03 14.77
N PRO A 203 -16.61 -2.83 14.35
CA PRO A 203 -16.94 -1.79 13.35
C PRO A 203 -16.60 -0.36 13.82
N ASN A 204 -16.59 -0.13 15.11
CA ASN A 204 -16.18 1.13 15.76
C ASN A 204 -14.98 0.92 16.69
N GLY A 205 -14.15 -0.05 16.41
CA GLY A 205 -12.95 -0.35 17.19
C GLY A 205 -11.90 0.76 17.08
N ALA A 206 -10.93 0.72 17.98
CA ALA A 206 -9.89 1.74 18.05
C ALA A 206 -9.08 1.88 16.73
N PHE A 207 -9.02 0.84 15.92
CA PHE A 207 -8.27 0.77 14.67
C PHE A 207 -9.15 0.60 13.42
N SER A 208 -10.46 0.86 13.52
CA SER A 208 -11.37 0.72 12.38
C SER A 208 -10.96 1.61 11.20
N LEU A 209 -10.51 2.84 11.45
CA LEU A 209 -9.99 3.74 10.41
C LEU A 209 -8.73 3.19 9.75
N ASN A 210 -7.83 2.62 10.54
CA ASN A 210 -6.61 2.00 10.01
C ASN A 210 -6.95 0.79 9.12
N ALA A 211 -7.90 -0.05 9.55
CA ALA A 211 -8.35 -1.20 8.77
C ALA A 211 -8.99 -0.77 7.44
N HIS A 212 -9.85 0.26 7.45
CA HIS A 212 -10.39 0.85 6.21
C HIS A 212 -9.30 1.42 5.31
N TYR A 213 -8.28 2.05 5.87
CA TYR A 213 -7.14 2.54 5.10
C TYR A 213 -6.38 1.41 4.39
N TYR A 214 -6.02 0.34 5.10
CA TYR A 214 -5.35 -0.80 4.48
C TYR A 214 -6.21 -1.47 3.40
N LEU A 215 -7.52 -1.61 3.63
CA LEU A 215 -8.43 -2.17 2.62
C LEU A 215 -8.55 -1.27 1.38
N CYS A 216 -8.52 0.04 1.55
CA CYS A 216 -8.45 0.99 0.45
C CYS A 216 -7.14 0.85 -0.34
N VAL A 217 -5.98 0.72 0.34
CA VAL A 217 -4.67 0.49 -0.30
C VAL A 217 -4.66 -0.82 -1.08
N ILE A 218 -5.11 -1.91 -0.45
CA ILE A 218 -5.22 -3.22 -1.09
C ILE A 218 -6.15 -3.18 -2.31
N GLY A 219 -7.28 -2.48 -2.20
CA GLY A 219 -8.20 -2.26 -3.31
C GLY A 219 -7.54 -1.57 -4.50
N LYS A 220 -6.74 -0.52 -4.25
CA LYS A 220 -5.96 0.17 -5.29
C LYS A 220 -4.97 -0.76 -5.98
N GLU A 221 -4.20 -1.54 -5.21
CA GLU A 221 -3.23 -2.50 -5.76
C GLU A 221 -3.90 -3.58 -6.61
N GLN A 222 -5.08 -4.05 -6.19
CA GLN A 222 -5.86 -5.06 -6.90
C GLN A 222 -6.74 -4.49 -8.01
N LYS A 223 -6.80 -3.16 -8.18
CA LYS A 223 -7.71 -2.45 -9.10
C LYS A 223 -9.19 -2.76 -8.83
N ASP A 224 -9.51 -3.00 -7.56
CA ASP A 224 -10.87 -3.23 -7.06
C ASP A 224 -11.49 -1.87 -6.70
N GLU A 225 -12.07 -1.21 -7.72
CA GLU A 225 -12.62 0.13 -7.57
C GLU A 225 -13.77 0.19 -6.55
N GLU A 226 -14.59 -0.86 -6.45
CA GLU A 226 -15.70 -0.91 -5.49
C GLU A 226 -15.17 -0.91 -4.05
N ALA A 227 -14.15 -1.74 -3.77
CA ALA A 227 -13.51 -1.75 -2.44
C ALA A 227 -12.89 -0.39 -2.11
N VAL A 228 -12.23 0.27 -3.09
CA VAL A 228 -11.68 1.61 -2.89
C VAL A 228 -12.77 2.63 -2.58
N LEU A 229 -13.87 2.64 -3.35
CA LEU A 229 -14.99 3.57 -3.13
C LEU A 229 -15.64 3.38 -1.76
N GLU A 230 -15.87 2.11 -1.36
CA GLU A 230 -16.44 1.77 -0.06
C GLU A 230 -15.54 2.26 1.07
N HIS A 231 -14.29 1.84 1.07
CA HIS A 231 -13.41 2.10 2.20
C HIS A 231 -12.89 3.55 2.25
N ALA A 232 -12.65 4.20 1.11
CA ALA A 232 -12.41 5.64 1.07
C ALA A 232 -13.63 6.43 1.55
N GLY A 233 -14.84 6.01 1.20
CA GLY A 233 -16.08 6.58 1.72
C GLY A 233 -16.13 6.55 3.24
N LYS A 234 -15.82 5.40 3.85
CA LYS A 234 -15.77 5.24 5.31
C LYS A 234 -14.73 6.12 5.98
N LEU A 235 -13.54 6.26 5.39
CA LEU A 235 -12.51 7.17 5.90
C LEU A 235 -12.96 8.64 5.88
N LEU A 236 -13.79 9.02 4.91
CA LEU A 236 -14.26 10.40 4.72
C LEU A 236 -15.53 10.74 5.51
N GLU A 237 -16.14 9.76 6.18
CA GLU A 237 -17.17 10.03 7.21
C GLU A 237 -16.59 10.80 8.41
N TYR A 238 -15.27 10.78 8.59
CA TYR A 238 -14.56 11.50 9.65
C TYR A 238 -13.84 12.74 9.08
N PRO A 239 -14.03 13.92 9.65
CA PRO A 239 -13.66 15.20 9.03
C PRO A 239 -12.14 15.40 8.83
N ASP A 240 -11.31 14.93 9.76
CA ASP A 240 -9.87 15.19 9.74
C ASP A 240 -9.06 13.98 10.24
N THR A 241 -8.83 13.04 9.33
CA THR A 241 -7.96 11.89 9.60
C THR A 241 -6.65 12.01 8.84
N PRO A 242 -5.57 11.34 9.28
CA PRO A 242 -4.33 11.25 8.52
C PRO A 242 -4.52 10.69 7.11
N TYR A 243 -5.61 9.96 6.88
CA TYR A 243 -5.92 9.26 5.62
C TYR A 243 -6.81 10.07 4.67
N SER A 244 -7.38 11.20 5.14
CA SER A 244 -8.39 11.96 4.38
C SER A 244 -7.91 12.39 2.99
N GLN A 245 -6.66 12.84 2.86
CA GLN A 245 -6.15 13.28 1.55
C GLN A 245 -5.99 12.12 0.57
N GLU A 246 -5.46 10.96 1.03
CA GLU A 246 -5.33 9.76 0.20
C GLU A 246 -6.70 9.19 -0.22
N ALA A 247 -7.64 9.19 0.70
CA ALA A 247 -9.01 8.75 0.43
C ALA A 247 -9.70 9.64 -0.60
N LEU A 248 -9.56 10.97 -0.48
CA LEU A 248 -10.10 11.93 -1.47
C LEU A 248 -9.48 11.74 -2.84
N ILE A 249 -8.15 11.58 -2.93
CA ILE A 249 -7.47 11.34 -4.20
C ILE A 249 -8.00 10.04 -4.83
N ALA A 250 -7.99 8.94 -4.09
CA ALA A 250 -8.38 7.63 -4.60
C ALA A 250 -9.83 7.62 -5.09
N ARG A 251 -10.76 8.22 -4.31
CA ARG A 251 -12.17 8.29 -4.67
C ARG A 251 -12.44 9.21 -5.86
N ALA A 252 -11.83 10.40 -5.86
CA ALA A 252 -12.00 11.38 -6.93
C ALA A 252 -11.52 10.86 -8.29
N GLU A 253 -10.37 10.17 -8.33
CA GLU A 253 -9.85 9.56 -9.56
C GLU A 253 -10.82 8.52 -10.15
N ILE A 254 -11.36 7.63 -9.32
CA ILE A 254 -12.34 6.63 -9.77
C ILE A 254 -13.63 7.29 -10.24
N LEU A 255 -14.16 8.24 -9.47
CA LEU A 255 -15.38 8.96 -9.82
C LEU A 255 -15.21 9.72 -11.15
N PHE A 256 -14.07 10.37 -11.37
CA PHE A 256 -13.76 11.03 -12.61
C PHE A 256 -13.73 10.06 -13.80
N ASN A 257 -13.05 8.92 -13.65
CA ASN A 257 -12.96 7.89 -14.69
C ASN A 257 -14.34 7.26 -15.01
N ARG A 258 -15.19 7.16 -14.01
CA ARG A 258 -16.60 6.71 -14.16
C ARG A 258 -17.55 7.82 -14.68
N LYS A 259 -17.00 9.00 -14.99
CA LYS A 259 -17.75 10.18 -15.46
C LYS A 259 -18.75 10.76 -14.43
N HIS A 260 -18.57 10.46 -13.15
CA HIS A 260 -19.26 11.12 -12.04
C HIS A 260 -18.54 12.42 -11.67
N PHE A 261 -18.51 13.35 -12.63
CA PHE A 261 -17.69 14.55 -12.55
C PHE A 261 -18.09 15.51 -11.43
N ASP A 262 -19.38 15.58 -11.09
CA ASP A 262 -19.91 16.37 -9.98
C ASP A 262 -19.37 15.91 -8.62
N GLN A 263 -19.36 14.61 -8.39
CA GLN A 263 -18.82 14.01 -7.17
C GLN A 263 -17.29 14.13 -7.14
N ALA A 264 -16.63 13.87 -8.26
CA ALA A 264 -15.18 14.06 -8.39
C ALA A 264 -14.78 15.52 -8.10
N LEU A 265 -15.50 16.50 -8.64
CA LEU A 265 -15.29 17.91 -8.37
C LEU A 265 -15.41 18.25 -6.88
N THR A 266 -16.41 17.67 -6.22
CA THR A 266 -16.61 17.84 -4.79
C THR A 266 -15.42 17.34 -3.98
N ASP A 267 -14.91 16.14 -4.31
CA ASP A 267 -13.75 15.56 -3.64
C ASP A 267 -12.46 16.35 -3.92
N TYR A 268 -12.25 16.78 -5.15
CA TYR A 268 -11.09 17.64 -5.48
C TYR A 268 -11.14 19.00 -4.77
N LYS A 269 -12.33 19.59 -4.59
CA LYS A 269 -12.49 20.84 -3.79
C LYS A 269 -12.09 20.58 -2.33
N GLN A 270 -12.56 19.48 -1.73
CA GLN A 270 -12.17 19.11 -0.37
C GLN A 270 -10.67 18.83 -0.26
N LEU A 271 -10.10 18.11 -1.24
CA LEU A 271 -8.67 17.85 -1.30
C LEU A 271 -7.86 19.15 -1.34
N LYS A 272 -8.27 20.10 -2.18
CA LYS A 272 -7.59 21.41 -2.30
C LYS A 272 -7.58 22.16 -0.97
N ALA A 273 -8.69 22.16 -0.26
CA ALA A 273 -8.83 22.80 1.05
C ALA A 273 -7.93 22.15 2.13
N LYS A 274 -7.70 20.84 2.04
CA LYS A 274 -6.91 20.05 3.01
C LYS A 274 -5.46 19.82 2.59
N ALA A 275 -5.09 20.13 1.35
CA ALA A 275 -3.78 19.79 0.78
C ALA A 275 -2.63 20.46 1.52
N THR A 276 -1.71 19.66 2.03
CA THR A 276 -0.54 20.10 2.78
C THR A 276 0.69 20.35 1.89
N THR A 277 0.72 19.77 0.68
CA THR A 277 1.82 19.93 -0.27
C THR A 277 1.38 20.64 -1.55
N THR A 278 2.34 21.21 -2.26
CA THR A 278 2.09 21.90 -3.55
C THR A 278 1.59 20.90 -4.60
N GLU A 279 2.15 19.70 -4.62
CA GLU A 279 1.78 18.64 -5.57
C GLU A 279 0.32 18.24 -5.40
N ARG A 280 -0.13 18.04 -4.16
CA ARG A 280 -1.54 17.71 -3.87
C ARG A 280 -2.49 18.86 -4.21
N ARG A 281 -2.07 20.11 -3.98
CA ARG A 281 -2.85 21.29 -4.39
C ARG A 281 -2.99 21.36 -5.90
N GLN A 282 -1.91 21.14 -6.65
CA GLN A 282 -1.93 21.11 -8.12
C GLN A 282 -2.77 19.96 -8.66
N LEU A 283 -2.66 18.76 -8.07
CA LEU A 283 -3.51 17.61 -8.43
C LEU A 283 -4.99 17.96 -8.24
N ALA A 284 -5.33 18.50 -7.08
CA ALA A 284 -6.71 18.92 -6.78
C ALA A 284 -7.21 20.00 -7.75
N ALA A 285 -6.41 21.05 -8.01
CA ALA A 285 -6.77 22.13 -8.93
C ALA A 285 -6.97 21.61 -10.37
N THR A 286 -6.11 20.68 -10.81
CA THR A 286 -6.22 20.03 -12.12
C THR A 286 -7.49 19.19 -12.20
N GLY A 287 -7.78 18.39 -11.16
CA GLY A 287 -9.00 17.58 -11.08
C GLY A 287 -10.26 18.43 -11.07
N MET A 288 -10.26 19.56 -10.34
CA MET A 288 -11.37 20.53 -10.33
C MET A 288 -11.62 21.09 -11.72
N LEU A 289 -10.56 21.59 -12.39
CA LEU A 289 -10.65 22.16 -13.74
C LEU A 289 -11.22 21.16 -14.74
N ARG A 290 -10.65 19.95 -14.77
CA ARG A 290 -11.08 18.90 -15.71
C ARG A 290 -12.51 18.46 -15.44
N SER A 291 -12.89 18.29 -14.18
CA SER A 291 -14.27 17.89 -13.82
C SER A 291 -15.28 18.95 -14.24
N ALA A 292 -15.02 20.22 -13.96
CA ALA A 292 -15.90 21.33 -14.37
C ALA A 292 -16.03 21.41 -15.90
N ALA A 293 -14.91 21.29 -16.63
CA ALA A 293 -14.91 21.30 -18.09
C ALA A 293 -15.70 20.13 -18.68
N MET A 294 -15.57 18.92 -18.12
CA MET A 294 -16.33 17.75 -18.57
C MET A 294 -17.84 17.84 -18.26
N MET A 295 -18.21 18.57 -17.22
CA MET A 295 -19.62 18.91 -16.93
C MET A 295 -20.16 20.01 -17.83
N GLN A 296 -19.31 20.66 -18.63
CA GLN A 296 -19.64 21.86 -19.39
C GLN A 296 -20.15 23.01 -18.50
N ASP A 297 -19.68 23.06 -17.25
CA ASP A 297 -19.96 24.18 -16.35
C ASP A 297 -18.93 25.29 -16.60
N ASP A 298 -19.27 26.22 -17.49
CA ASP A 298 -18.39 27.32 -17.88
C ASP A 298 -18.03 28.23 -16.72
N VAL A 299 -18.94 28.43 -15.74
CA VAL A 299 -18.71 29.29 -14.58
C VAL A 299 -17.66 28.66 -13.68
N GLU A 300 -17.84 27.40 -13.32
CA GLU A 300 -16.91 26.67 -12.49
C GLU A 300 -15.56 26.45 -13.19
N THR A 301 -15.56 26.19 -14.52
CA THR A 301 -14.35 26.05 -15.34
C THR A 301 -13.51 27.33 -15.33
N ILE A 302 -14.15 28.50 -15.51
CA ILE A 302 -13.47 29.81 -15.46
C ILE A 302 -12.88 30.04 -14.05
N ALA A 303 -13.64 29.75 -13.01
CA ALA A 303 -13.20 29.91 -11.63
C ALA A 303 -11.99 29.00 -11.32
N ALA A 304 -12.09 27.71 -11.61
CA ALA A 304 -11.02 26.73 -11.39
C ALA A 304 -9.74 27.06 -12.17
N ALA A 305 -9.88 27.44 -13.45
CA ALA A 305 -8.74 27.84 -14.29
C ALA A 305 -8.07 29.12 -13.80
N THR A 306 -8.86 30.11 -13.38
CA THR A 306 -8.34 31.39 -12.87
C THR A 306 -7.56 31.21 -11.59
N ASP A 307 -8.08 30.40 -10.68
CA ASP A 307 -7.45 30.06 -9.42
C ASP A 307 -6.14 29.27 -9.66
N MET A 308 -6.16 28.30 -10.59
CA MET A 308 -4.97 27.55 -10.98
C MET A 308 -3.89 28.45 -11.60
N LEU A 309 -4.27 29.39 -12.45
CA LEU A 309 -3.33 30.33 -13.10
C LEU A 309 -2.71 31.36 -12.14
N ALA A 310 -3.30 31.55 -10.98
CA ALA A 310 -2.75 32.40 -9.91
C ALA A 310 -1.62 31.73 -9.13
N GLU A 311 -1.42 30.42 -9.29
CA GLU A 311 -0.36 29.69 -8.59
C GLU A 311 1.04 30.03 -9.12
N ALA A 312 2.00 30.32 -8.19
CA ALA A 312 3.33 30.81 -8.53
C ALA A 312 4.22 29.77 -9.26
N LYS A 313 3.96 28.48 -9.06
CA LYS A 313 4.78 27.36 -9.58
C LYS A 313 3.93 26.41 -10.42
N LEU A 314 3.37 26.93 -11.51
CA LEU A 314 2.60 26.10 -12.44
C LEU A 314 3.51 25.68 -13.60
N THR A 315 3.47 24.39 -13.98
CA THR A 315 4.20 23.91 -15.16
C THR A 315 3.62 24.51 -16.44
N PRO A 316 4.41 24.65 -17.53
CA PRO A 316 3.89 25.14 -18.79
C PRO A 316 2.68 24.36 -19.31
N GLU A 317 2.68 23.04 -19.15
CA GLU A 317 1.61 22.14 -19.57
C GLU A 317 0.30 22.45 -18.84
N LEU A 318 0.36 22.52 -17.50
CA LEU A 318 -0.80 22.83 -16.67
C LEU A 318 -1.31 24.27 -16.91
N ARG A 319 -0.39 25.20 -17.16
CA ARG A 319 -0.74 26.57 -17.53
C ARG A 319 -1.49 26.62 -18.87
N ASN A 320 -1.01 25.89 -19.85
CA ASN A 320 -1.64 25.82 -21.17
C ASN A 320 -3.01 25.17 -21.09
N GLU A 321 -3.14 24.10 -20.31
CA GLU A 321 -4.42 23.43 -20.06
C GLU A 321 -5.44 24.39 -19.41
N ALA A 322 -5.03 25.13 -18.39
CA ALA A 322 -5.89 26.08 -17.71
C ALA A 322 -6.32 27.23 -18.63
N LEU A 323 -5.40 27.82 -19.41
CA LEU A 323 -5.72 28.83 -20.40
C LEU A 323 -6.69 28.32 -21.46
N TYR A 324 -6.48 27.08 -21.93
CA TYR A 324 -7.33 26.47 -22.96
C TYR A 324 -8.77 26.28 -22.50
N PHE A 325 -8.97 25.62 -21.35
CA PHE A 325 -10.32 25.40 -20.83
C PHE A 325 -11.01 26.72 -20.49
N ARG A 326 -10.28 27.71 -19.94
CA ARG A 326 -10.84 29.02 -19.63
C ARG A 326 -11.23 29.78 -20.89
N ALA A 327 -10.41 29.73 -21.92
CA ALA A 327 -10.73 30.35 -23.21
C ALA A 327 -11.99 29.74 -23.85
N LYS A 328 -12.11 28.41 -23.83
CA LYS A 328 -13.28 27.71 -24.36
C LYS A 328 -14.55 28.08 -23.58
N ALA A 329 -14.47 28.12 -22.25
CA ALA A 329 -15.58 28.54 -21.40
C ALA A 329 -15.97 30.01 -21.64
N TYR A 330 -15.02 30.93 -21.85
CA TYR A 330 -15.30 32.30 -22.22
C TYR A 330 -15.97 32.41 -23.61
N LEU A 331 -15.55 31.61 -24.59
CA LEU A 331 -16.22 31.57 -25.91
C LEU A 331 -17.66 31.09 -25.80
N ASN A 332 -17.94 30.06 -24.99
CA ASN A 332 -19.29 29.58 -24.75
C ASN A 332 -20.17 30.68 -24.14
N GLN A 333 -19.60 31.49 -23.25
CA GLN A 333 -20.30 32.62 -22.61
C GLN A 333 -20.33 33.90 -23.51
N GLN A 334 -19.83 33.82 -24.74
CA GLN A 334 -19.73 34.97 -25.65
C GLN A 334 -18.86 36.12 -25.08
N ALA A 335 -17.94 35.79 -24.19
CA ALA A 335 -16.99 36.75 -23.63
C ALA A 335 -15.71 36.84 -24.48
N ASP A 336 -15.85 37.10 -25.78
CA ASP A 336 -14.83 36.96 -26.81
C ASP A 336 -13.54 37.72 -26.51
N LYS A 337 -13.62 38.92 -25.93
CA LYS A 337 -12.42 39.71 -25.54
C LYS A 337 -11.58 39.00 -24.47
N LYS A 338 -12.23 38.31 -23.50
CA LYS A 338 -11.54 37.55 -22.45
C LYS A 338 -10.92 36.31 -23.04
N ALA A 339 -11.68 35.58 -23.87
CA ALA A 339 -11.19 34.40 -24.58
C ALA A 339 -9.96 34.73 -25.43
N MET A 340 -9.98 35.86 -26.16
CA MET A 340 -8.91 36.28 -27.05
C MET A 340 -7.57 36.42 -26.30
N ASN A 341 -7.57 36.98 -25.09
CA ASN A 341 -6.35 37.09 -24.28
C ASN A 341 -5.69 35.73 -23.99
N ASP A 342 -6.48 34.75 -23.61
CA ASP A 342 -5.98 33.41 -23.31
C ASP A 342 -5.56 32.66 -24.58
N LEU A 343 -6.34 32.77 -25.66
CA LEU A 343 -6.02 32.18 -26.97
C LEU A 343 -4.72 32.77 -27.56
N GLN A 344 -4.51 34.08 -27.50
CA GLN A 344 -3.27 34.72 -27.95
C GLN A 344 -2.05 34.28 -27.14
N ALA A 345 -2.22 34.01 -25.85
CA ALA A 345 -1.15 33.48 -25.02
C ALA A 345 -0.75 32.07 -25.45
N LEU A 346 -1.73 31.19 -25.71
CA LEU A 346 -1.52 29.82 -26.20
C LEU A 346 -0.95 29.78 -27.63
N ALA A 347 -1.45 30.63 -28.52
CA ALA A 347 -1.09 30.67 -29.95
C ALA A 347 0.38 31.03 -30.21
N LYS A 348 1.13 31.42 -29.18
CA LYS A 348 2.58 31.67 -29.27
C LYS A 348 3.41 30.41 -29.53
N ASP A 349 2.92 29.23 -29.15
CA ASP A 349 3.60 27.96 -29.37
C ASP A 349 2.68 26.93 -30.07
N THR A 350 2.66 26.99 -31.38
CA THR A 350 1.87 26.10 -32.26
C THR A 350 2.37 24.66 -32.34
N ARG A 351 3.49 24.35 -31.67
CA ARG A 351 3.99 22.96 -31.52
C ARG A 351 3.16 22.17 -30.56
N THR A 352 2.45 22.83 -29.65
CA THR A 352 1.49 22.20 -28.73
C THR A 352 0.11 22.09 -29.37
N LEU A 353 -0.66 21.07 -29.01
CA LEU A 353 -2.02 20.89 -29.49
C LEU A 353 -2.90 22.12 -29.18
N TYR A 354 -2.86 22.58 -27.92
CA TYR A 354 -3.61 23.75 -27.49
C TYR A 354 -3.19 25.03 -28.23
N GLY A 355 -1.90 25.17 -28.52
CA GLY A 355 -1.40 26.31 -29.24
C GLY A 355 -1.83 26.32 -30.71
N ALA A 356 -1.81 25.18 -31.40
CA ALA A 356 -2.27 25.06 -32.77
C ALA A 356 -3.79 25.32 -32.90
N GLU A 357 -4.61 24.75 -32.00
CA GLU A 357 -6.05 25.03 -31.94
C GLU A 357 -6.29 26.51 -31.62
N ALA A 358 -5.59 27.05 -30.62
CA ALA A 358 -5.73 28.48 -30.27
C ALA A 358 -5.40 29.39 -31.42
N LYS A 359 -4.39 29.12 -32.24
CA LYS A 359 -4.02 29.90 -33.43
C LYS A 359 -5.16 29.95 -34.43
N TYR A 360 -5.78 28.79 -34.70
CA TYR A 360 -6.99 28.70 -35.51
C TYR A 360 -8.15 29.50 -34.89
N LEU A 361 -8.39 29.35 -33.57
CA LEU A 361 -9.49 30.04 -32.88
C LEU A 361 -9.31 31.55 -32.87
N VAL A 362 -8.09 32.07 -32.71
CA VAL A 362 -7.79 33.53 -32.87
C VAL A 362 -8.22 34.02 -34.22
N ALA A 363 -7.80 33.34 -35.30
CA ALA A 363 -8.19 33.71 -36.66
C ALA A 363 -9.72 33.62 -36.87
N LEU A 364 -10.37 32.60 -36.30
CA LEU A 364 -11.81 32.45 -36.38
C LEU A 364 -12.57 33.59 -35.68
N GLN A 365 -12.09 34.04 -34.50
CA GLN A 365 -12.72 35.17 -33.81
C GLN A 365 -12.53 36.50 -34.60
N LEU A 366 -11.36 36.71 -35.19
CA LEU A 366 -11.15 37.87 -36.10
C LEU A 366 -12.08 37.83 -37.32
N TYR A 367 -12.25 36.65 -37.91
CA TYR A 367 -13.20 36.46 -39.03
C TYR A 367 -14.64 36.78 -38.61
N LYS A 368 -15.10 36.28 -37.46
CA LYS A 368 -16.42 36.56 -36.91
C LYS A 368 -16.66 38.02 -36.59
N ALA A 369 -15.59 38.73 -36.20
CA ALA A 369 -15.61 40.17 -35.98
C ALA A 369 -15.55 41.00 -37.26
N HIS A 370 -15.56 40.35 -38.44
CA HIS A 370 -15.41 40.98 -39.77
C HIS A 370 -14.03 41.65 -39.97
N GLU A 371 -13.04 41.31 -39.15
CA GLU A 371 -11.65 41.80 -39.28
C GLU A 371 -10.86 40.92 -40.27
N TYR A 372 -11.33 40.86 -41.52
CA TYR A 372 -10.84 39.88 -42.51
C TYR A 372 -9.35 40.01 -42.82
N ALA A 373 -8.80 41.21 -42.90
CA ALA A 373 -7.37 41.41 -43.15
C ALA A 373 -6.50 40.94 -41.98
N ALA A 374 -6.99 41.07 -40.73
CA ALA A 374 -6.31 40.57 -39.56
C ALA A 374 -6.40 39.03 -39.50
N ALA A 375 -7.54 38.47 -39.85
CA ALA A 375 -7.73 36.99 -39.92
C ALA A 375 -6.82 36.37 -40.98
N GLU A 376 -6.75 36.97 -42.20
CA GLU A 376 -5.84 36.54 -43.26
C GLU A 376 -4.39 36.52 -42.78
N LYS A 377 -3.93 37.60 -42.16
CA LYS A 377 -2.56 37.72 -41.64
C LYS A 377 -2.26 36.64 -40.59
N GLU A 378 -3.19 36.40 -39.68
CA GLU A 378 -3.03 35.41 -38.61
C GLU A 378 -2.94 34.00 -39.15
N ILE A 379 -3.77 33.65 -40.15
CA ILE A 379 -3.75 32.35 -40.82
C ILE A 379 -2.45 32.15 -41.62
N LEU A 380 -2.05 33.12 -42.42
CA LEU A 380 -0.82 33.05 -43.22
C LEU A 380 0.40 32.87 -42.29
N ASN A 381 0.45 33.61 -41.19
CA ASN A 381 1.48 33.42 -40.17
C ASN A 381 1.49 31.98 -39.58
N PHE A 382 0.31 31.36 -39.39
CA PHE A 382 0.23 29.99 -38.93
C PHE A 382 0.74 29.00 -39.98
N ILE A 383 0.42 29.21 -41.24
CA ILE A 383 0.89 28.38 -42.37
C ILE A 383 2.42 28.40 -42.48
N GLU A 384 3.04 29.56 -42.23
CA GLU A 384 4.50 29.70 -42.26
C GLU A 384 5.20 29.00 -41.06
N GLN A 385 4.48 28.78 -39.99
CA GLN A 385 5.00 28.08 -38.79
C GLN A 385 4.95 26.56 -38.96
N SER A 386 6.04 25.90 -38.64
CA SER A 386 6.03 24.41 -38.57
C SER A 386 5.22 23.95 -37.38
N THR A 387 4.14 23.22 -37.64
CA THR A 387 3.32 22.57 -36.61
C THR A 387 3.14 21.09 -36.93
N PRO A 388 3.19 20.17 -35.91
CA PRO A 388 2.85 18.76 -36.10
C PRO A 388 1.33 18.54 -36.19
N HIS A 389 0.51 19.53 -35.91
CA HIS A 389 -0.95 19.43 -35.80
C HIS A 389 -1.65 19.75 -37.12
N ALA A 390 -1.50 18.85 -38.12
CA ALA A 390 -1.98 19.01 -39.50
C ALA A 390 -3.49 19.31 -39.57
N TYR A 391 -4.30 18.77 -38.68
CA TYR A 391 -5.75 19.06 -38.66
C TYR A 391 -6.06 20.54 -38.44
N TRP A 392 -5.43 21.18 -37.45
CA TRP A 392 -5.67 22.61 -37.19
C TRP A 392 -5.12 23.50 -38.29
N LEU A 393 -4.04 23.08 -38.94
CA LEU A 393 -3.51 23.74 -40.12
C LEU A 393 -4.50 23.63 -41.27
N ALA A 394 -5.06 22.46 -41.57
CA ALA A 394 -6.08 22.25 -42.59
C ALA A 394 -7.35 23.06 -42.30
N ARG A 395 -7.81 23.09 -41.04
CA ARG A 395 -8.93 23.97 -40.62
C ARG A 395 -8.65 25.45 -40.91
N SER A 396 -7.38 25.86 -40.74
CA SER A 396 -6.99 27.24 -41.01
C SER A 396 -6.96 27.57 -42.52
N PHE A 397 -6.57 26.63 -43.37
CA PHE A 397 -6.70 26.79 -44.84
C PHE A 397 -8.17 26.93 -45.28
N ILE A 398 -9.06 26.16 -44.69
CA ILE A 398 -10.49 26.26 -44.96
C ILE A 398 -11.03 27.63 -44.52
N LEU A 399 -10.64 28.09 -43.32
CA LEU A 399 -11.01 29.41 -42.84
C LEU A 399 -10.44 30.53 -43.74
N LEU A 400 -9.23 30.36 -44.27
CA LEU A 400 -8.63 31.32 -45.22
C LEU A 400 -9.48 31.44 -46.50
N SER A 401 -10.01 30.33 -47.01
CA SER A 401 -10.94 30.34 -48.10
C SER A 401 -12.22 31.15 -47.77
N ASP A 402 -12.80 30.95 -46.57
CA ASP A 402 -13.98 31.72 -46.13
C ASP A 402 -13.66 33.21 -45.99
N VAL A 403 -12.46 33.58 -45.52
CA VAL A 403 -11.95 34.94 -45.44
C VAL A 403 -11.86 35.55 -46.86
N TYR A 404 -11.26 34.84 -47.82
CA TYR A 404 -11.12 35.32 -49.20
C TYR A 404 -12.47 35.48 -49.90
N VAL A 405 -13.43 34.59 -49.67
CA VAL A 405 -14.80 34.78 -50.18
C VAL A 405 -15.41 36.07 -49.64
N SER A 406 -15.22 36.34 -48.33
CA SER A 406 -15.73 37.57 -47.71
C SER A 406 -15.02 38.85 -48.21
N MET A 407 -13.81 38.70 -48.75
CA MET A 407 -13.04 39.80 -49.39
C MET A 407 -13.23 39.89 -50.91
N ASP A 408 -14.20 39.16 -51.48
CA ASP A 408 -14.49 39.03 -52.92
C ASP A 408 -13.31 38.45 -53.77
N LYS A 409 -12.42 37.68 -53.13
CA LYS A 409 -11.27 37.00 -53.75
C LYS A 409 -11.60 35.51 -54.03
N LYS A 410 -12.65 35.24 -54.78
CA LYS A 410 -13.19 33.89 -55.00
C LYS A 410 -12.21 32.92 -55.68
N LEU A 411 -11.37 33.44 -56.60
CA LEU A 411 -10.36 32.62 -57.29
C LEU A 411 -9.30 32.12 -56.31
N ASP A 412 -8.80 32.97 -55.43
CA ASP A 412 -7.82 32.61 -54.41
C ASP A 412 -8.41 31.60 -53.43
N ALA A 413 -9.66 31.83 -52.97
CA ALA A 413 -10.38 30.91 -52.11
C ALA A 413 -10.43 29.50 -52.70
N ARG A 414 -10.80 29.39 -53.97
CA ARG A 414 -10.87 28.09 -54.68
C ARG A 414 -9.51 27.43 -54.82
N GLN A 415 -8.46 28.20 -55.10
CA GLN A 415 -7.11 27.67 -55.28
C GLN A 415 -6.56 27.05 -53.97
N TYR A 416 -6.76 27.73 -52.85
CA TYR A 416 -6.36 27.18 -51.52
C TYR A 416 -7.09 25.91 -51.17
N LEU A 417 -8.41 25.81 -51.44
CA LEU A 417 -9.18 24.61 -51.21
C LEU A 417 -8.72 23.44 -52.10
N LEU A 418 -8.45 23.67 -53.38
CA LEU A 418 -7.95 22.64 -54.29
C LEU A 418 -6.56 22.16 -53.90
N SER A 419 -5.69 23.06 -53.46
CA SER A 419 -4.37 22.71 -52.95
C SER A 419 -4.47 21.86 -51.70
N LEU A 420 -5.37 22.23 -50.76
CA LEU A 420 -5.60 21.46 -49.57
C LEU A 420 -6.15 20.06 -49.88
N GLN A 421 -7.11 19.94 -50.80
CA GLN A 421 -7.70 18.67 -51.26
C GLN A 421 -6.63 17.72 -51.83
N GLN A 422 -5.62 18.24 -52.52
CA GLN A 422 -4.55 17.46 -53.13
C GLN A 422 -3.49 16.99 -52.10
N ASN A 423 -3.32 17.72 -51.02
CA ASN A 423 -2.19 17.49 -50.10
C ASN A 423 -2.60 16.99 -48.70
N TYR A 424 -3.87 16.98 -48.35
CA TYR A 424 -4.35 16.55 -47.07
C TYR A 424 -5.17 15.26 -47.21
N HIS A 425 -4.74 14.17 -46.58
CA HIS A 425 -5.40 12.87 -46.62
C HIS A 425 -5.43 12.29 -45.22
N ALA A 426 -6.53 12.52 -44.51
CA ALA A 426 -6.79 11.96 -43.20
C ALA A 426 -8.28 11.54 -43.13
N ASP A 427 -8.55 10.60 -42.25
CA ASP A 427 -9.92 10.12 -42.00
C ASP A 427 -10.60 11.01 -40.95
N ASP A 428 -10.99 12.24 -41.41
CA ASP A 428 -11.65 13.26 -40.60
C ASP A 428 -12.63 14.09 -41.42
N ASP A 429 -13.12 15.22 -40.87
CA ASP A 429 -14.17 16.05 -41.48
C ASP A 429 -13.63 17.05 -42.55
N ILE A 430 -12.34 17.15 -42.78
CA ILE A 430 -11.71 18.13 -43.65
C ILE A 430 -12.14 17.99 -45.10
N GLU A 431 -12.17 16.75 -45.63
CA GLU A 431 -12.58 16.50 -47.02
C GLU A 431 -14.02 16.96 -47.28
N GLN A 432 -14.93 16.64 -46.37
CA GLN A 432 -16.32 17.09 -46.46
C GLN A 432 -16.40 18.64 -46.46
N MET A 433 -15.67 19.29 -45.56
CA MET A 433 -15.65 20.74 -45.44
C MET A 433 -15.11 21.42 -46.69
N ILE A 434 -14.13 20.83 -47.36
CA ILE A 434 -13.58 21.33 -48.64
C ILE A 434 -14.63 21.22 -49.75
N ASN A 435 -15.25 20.04 -49.89
CA ASN A 435 -16.22 19.78 -50.94
C ASN A 435 -17.44 20.72 -50.85
N GLU A 436 -17.98 20.94 -49.65
CA GLU A 436 -19.09 21.85 -49.39
C GLU A 436 -18.78 23.31 -49.86
N ARG A 437 -17.53 23.76 -49.70
CA ARG A 437 -17.10 25.10 -50.10
C ARG A 437 -16.78 25.22 -51.58
N LEU A 438 -16.15 24.21 -52.16
CA LEU A 438 -15.92 24.13 -53.58
C LEU A 438 -17.22 24.15 -54.41
N GLU A 439 -18.28 23.51 -53.91
CA GLU A 439 -19.58 23.56 -54.52
C GLU A 439 -20.19 24.95 -54.56
N LYS A 440 -20.01 25.73 -53.50
CA LYS A 440 -20.51 27.14 -53.43
C LYS A 440 -19.67 28.11 -54.28
N LEU A 441 -18.51 27.68 -54.76
CA LEU A 441 -17.60 28.47 -55.59
C LEU A 441 -17.65 28.06 -57.08
N LYS A 442 -18.57 27.18 -57.45
CA LYS A 442 -18.87 26.87 -58.87
C LYS A 442 -19.67 28.03 -59.46
#